data_523f635b397ab63edd75c7f80ac0d15e
#
_entry.id   523f635b397ab63edd75c7f80ac0d15e
#
_cell.length_a   1.000
_cell.length_b   1.000
_cell.length_c   1.000
_cell.angle_alpha   90.00
_cell.angle_beta   90.00
_cell.angle_gamma   90.00
#
_symmetry.space_group_name_H-M   'P 1'
#
loop_
_entity.id
_entity.type
_entity.pdbx_description
1 polymer ?
#
loop_
_entity_poly.entity_id
_entity_poly.type
_entity_poly.pdbx_seq_one_letter_code
_entity_poly.pdbx_strand_id
1 'polypeptide(L)'
;MKTMEEKKPIDGAEYITLEEAKRLKLPYFEGAAAGFPSPAADYQHESLDLNEKFVHHPEASYFVRVKGESMIGLGILDGDICLSDRQEEISDGHIVVAFVNGGLTVKTLDTSTRDKGYLRLLPANPDFKPIIIDANDQFIIQGRVTSIHRDIRRH
;
A
#
# COMPACT_ATOMS: atom_id res chain seq x y z
N MET A 1 -1.38 22.72 -15.95
CA MET A 1 -1.22 21.47 -15.16
C MET A 1 0.26 21.17 -15.01
N LYS A 2 0.75 21.09 -13.81
CA LYS A 2 2.15 20.71 -13.60
C LYS A 2 2.28 19.20 -13.82
N THR A 3 3.04 18.82 -14.84
CA THR A 3 3.51 17.44 -14.96
C THR A 3 4.38 17.14 -13.76
N MET A 4 4.01 16.13 -12.98
CA MET A 4 4.89 15.63 -11.94
C MET A 4 6.14 15.05 -12.63
N GLU A 5 7.31 15.55 -12.25
CA GLU A 5 8.56 14.97 -12.72
C GLU A 5 8.58 13.47 -12.42
N GLU A 6 8.92 12.68 -13.45
CA GLU A 6 9.15 11.25 -13.26
C GLU A 6 10.29 11.08 -12.26
N LYS A 7 9.94 10.71 -11.04
CA LYS A 7 10.96 10.34 -10.06
C LYS A 7 11.47 8.95 -10.39
N LYS A 8 12.79 8.80 -10.45
CA LYS A 8 13.42 7.50 -10.65
C LYS A 8 12.99 6.53 -9.56
N PRO A 9 12.75 5.23 -9.90
CA PRO A 9 12.47 4.22 -8.91
C PRO A 9 13.58 4.18 -7.86
N ILE A 10 13.20 4.20 -6.60
CA ILE A 10 14.09 4.00 -5.46
C ILE A 10 13.85 2.59 -4.97
N ASP A 11 14.88 1.93 -4.46
CA ASP A 11 14.83 0.53 -4.03
C ASP A 11 13.56 0.18 -3.24
N GLY A 12 12.76 -0.74 -3.77
CA GLY A 12 11.57 -1.29 -3.14
C GLY A 12 10.24 -0.70 -3.60
N ALA A 13 10.21 0.46 -4.30
CA ALA A 13 8.95 1.05 -4.73
C ALA A 13 9.13 2.10 -5.84
N GLU A 14 8.09 2.31 -6.62
CA GLU A 14 8.00 3.40 -7.60
C GLU A 14 6.64 4.08 -7.53
N TYR A 15 6.57 5.38 -7.82
CA TYR A 15 5.33 6.13 -7.84
C TYR A 15 4.59 5.93 -9.16
N ILE A 16 3.26 5.79 -9.06
CA ILE A 16 2.34 5.78 -10.18
C ILE A 16 1.33 6.92 -9.96
N THR A 17 1.10 7.75 -10.97
CA THR A 17 0.16 8.85 -10.83
C THR A 17 -1.29 8.41 -10.95
N LEU A 18 -2.18 9.05 -10.20
CA LEU A 18 -3.62 8.79 -10.24
C LEU A 18 -4.30 9.38 -11.50
N GLU A 19 -3.64 10.27 -12.21
CA GLU A 19 -4.22 10.96 -13.37
C GLU A 19 -4.54 10.02 -14.54
N GLU A 20 -3.90 8.86 -14.60
CA GLU A 20 -4.15 7.84 -15.62
C GLU A 20 -5.37 6.97 -15.33
N ALA A 21 -5.99 7.11 -14.16
CA ALA A 21 -7.13 6.29 -13.76
C ALA A 21 -8.44 6.87 -14.31
N LYS A 22 -9.04 6.17 -15.28
CA LYS A 22 -10.39 6.48 -15.77
C LYS A 22 -11.44 6.06 -14.73
N ARG A 23 -12.46 6.91 -14.53
CA ARG A 23 -13.62 6.53 -13.71
C ARG A 23 -14.44 5.46 -14.44
N LEU A 24 -14.51 4.28 -13.83
CA LEU A 24 -15.26 3.15 -14.34
C LEU A 24 -16.14 2.60 -13.22
N LYS A 25 -17.46 2.67 -13.43
CA LYS A 25 -18.42 1.97 -12.58
C LYS A 25 -18.79 0.65 -13.24
N LEU A 26 -18.38 -0.44 -12.63
CA LEU A 26 -18.68 -1.78 -13.09
C LEU A 26 -19.75 -2.43 -12.22
N PRO A 27 -20.55 -3.37 -12.76
CA PRO A 27 -21.49 -4.13 -11.95
C PRO A 27 -20.78 -4.84 -10.80
N TYR A 28 -21.37 -4.81 -9.63
CA TYR A 28 -20.86 -5.41 -8.42
C TYR A 28 -21.86 -6.44 -7.87
N PHE A 29 -21.38 -7.62 -7.60
CA PHE A 29 -22.16 -8.72 -7.04
C PHE A 29 -21.56 -9.11 -5.68
N GLU A 30 -22.36 -8.98 -4.64
CA GLU A 30 -21.96 -9.35 -3.30
C GLU A 30 -22.35 -10.80 -3.00
N GLY A 31 -21.53 -11.50 -2.22
CA GLY A 31 -21.88 -12.80 -1.69
C GLY A 31 -21.42 -14.01 -2.49
N ALA A 32 -20.57 -13.84 -3.50
CA ALA A 32 -19.97 -15.00 -4.18
C ALA A 32 -19.09 -15.79 -3.21
N ALA A 33 -19.44 -17.06 -2.99
CA ALA A 33 -18.69 -17.92 -2.07
C ALA A 33 -17.43 -18.46 -2.74
N ALA A 34 -16.32 -18.47 -2.01
CA ALA A 34 -15.07 -19.07 -2.48
C ALA A 34 -15.05 -20.61 -2.32
N GLY A 35 -15.94 -21.16 -1.51
CA GLY A 35 -16.14 -22.59 -1.31
C GLY A 35 -17.32 -23.11 -2.12
N PHE A 36 -18.39 -23.50 -1.42
CA PHE A 36 -19.63 -23.96 -2.07
C PHE A 36 -20.39 -22.76 -2.68
N PRO A 37 -21.06 -22.98 -3.85
CA PRO A 37 -21.85 -21.92 -4.45
C PRO A 37 -22.98 -21.43 -3.53
N SER A 38 -23.19 -20.12 -3.49
CA SER A 38 -24.34 -19.52 -2.83
C SER A 38 -25.55 -19.46 -3.78
N PRO A 39 -26.80 -19.43 -3.26
CA PRO A 39 -27.99 -19.27 -4.11
C PRO A 39 -27.94 -17.97 -4.93
N ALA A 40 -28.14 -18.09 -6.24
CA ALA A 40 -28.04 -16.94 -7.15
C ALA A 40 -29.13 -15.87 -6.95
N ALA A 41 -30.24 -16.25 -6.32
CA ALA A 41 -31.38 -15.35 -6.09
C ALA A 41 -31.10 -14.24 -5.06
N ASP A 42 -30.05 -14.37 -4.26
CA ASP A 42 -29.72 -13.43 -3.19
C ASP A 42 -28.72 -12.34 -3.63
N TYR A 43 -28.28 -12.34 -4.89
CA TYR A 43 -27.32 -11.37 -5.36
C TYR A 43 -28.01 -10.08 -5.81
N GLN A 44 -27.71 -9.00 -5.09
CA GLN A 44 -28.14 -7.67 -5.52
C GLN A 44 -27.10 -7.10 -6.49
N HIS A 45 -27.59 -6.53 -7.57
CA HIS A 45 -26.78 -5.92 -8.60
C HIS A 45 -26.55 -4.44 -8.27
N GLU A 46 -25.36 -4.11 -7.84
CA GLU A 46 -24.91 -2.74 -7.60
C GLU A 46 -23.80 -2.38 -8.58
N SER A 47 -23.40 -1.12 -8.63
CA SER A 47 -22.25 -0.69 -9.40
C SER A 47 -21.14 -0.23 -8.44
N LEU A 48 -19.90 -0.53 -8.79
CA LEU A 48 -18.73 -0.22 -8.01
C LEU A 48 -17.68 0.50 -8.85
N ASP A 49 -17.23 1.65 -8.35
CA ASP A 49 -16.01 2.31 -8.82
C ASP A 49 -14.92 2.05 -7.78
N LEU A 50 -13.84 1.39 -8.17
CA LEU A 50 -12.75 1.05 -7.26
C LEU A 50 -12.06 2.30 -6.69
N ASN A 51 -11.91 3.35 -7.48
CA ASN A 51 -11.33 4.59 -6.98
C ASN A 51 -12.19 5.21 -5.89
N GLU A 52 -13.49 5.30 -6.11
CA GLU A 52 -14.44 5.81 -5.13
C GLU A 52 -14.45 4.96 -3.85
N LYS A 53 -14.36 3.63 -4.00
CA LYS A 53 -14.35 2.68 -2.89
C LYS A 53 -13.12 2.81 -2.01
N PHE A 54 -11.95 2.88 -2.61
CA PHE A 54 -10.68 2.76 -1.90
C PHE A 54 -9.94 4.08 -1.68
N VAL A 55 -10.19 5.09 -2.53
CA VAL A 55 -9.51 6.39 -2.41
C VAL A 55 -10.37 7.34 -1.59
N HIS A 56 -10.01 7.55 -0.32
CA HIS A 56 -10.76 8.42 0.58
C HIS A 56 -10.30 9.88 0.51
N HIS A 57 -9.03 10.11 0.22
CA HIS A 57 -8.43 11.44 0.12
C HIS A 57 -7.68 11.56 -1.20
N PRO A 58 -8.38 11.88 -2.33
CA PRO A 58 -7.76 11.88 -3.65
C PRO A 58 -6.53 12.77 -3.77
N GLU A 59 -6.53 13.92 -3.08
CA GLU A 59 -5.43 14.89 -3.12
C GLU A 59 -4.20 14.44 -2.33
N ALA A 60 -4.37 13.48 -1.43
CA ALA A 60 -3.32 12.97 -0.56
C ALA A 60 -2.94 11.51 -0.87
N SER A 61 -3.58 10.90 -1.87
CA SER A 61 -3.41 9.49 -2.21
C SER A 61 -2.54 9.31 -3.43
N TYR A 62 -1.77 8.22 -3.44
CA TYR A 62 -0.91 7.86 -4.57
C TYR A 62 -0.66 6.36 -4.56
N PHE A 63 -0.22 5.84 -5.70
CA PHE A 63 0.13 4.43 -5.82
C PHE A 63 1.63 4.24 -5.74
N VAL A 64 2.02 3.12 -5.13
CA VAL A 64 3.41 2.68 -5.04
C VAL A 64 3.48 1.23 -5.51
N ARG A 65 4.40 0.93 -6.43
CA ARG A 65 4.68 -0.45 -6.83
C ARG A 65 5.68 -1.07 -5.88
N VAL A 66 5.34 -2.22 -5.34
CA VAL A 66 6.21 -2.98 -4.45
C VAL A 66 7.27 -3.72 -5.25
N LYS A 67 8.51 -3.66 -4.79
CA LYS A 67 9.63 -4.45 -5.29
C LYS A 67 10.21 -5.29 -4.16
N GLY A 68 10.45 -6.56 -4.46
CA GLY A 68 11.05 -7.48 -3.52
C GLY A 68 10.03 -8.22 -2.66
N GLU A 69 10.54 -8.98 -1.70
CA GLU A 69 9.78 -10.00 -0.96
C GLU A 69 9.70 -9.74 0.54
N SER A 70 10.09 -8.55 0.99
CA SER A 70 10.19 -8.26 2.42
C SER A 70 8.84 -8.29 3.17
N MET A 71 7.72 -8.22 2.45
CA MET A 71 6.38 -8.13 3.04
C MET A 71 5.47 -9.31 2.65
N ILE A 72 6.01 -10.39 2.14
CA ILE A 72 5.23 -11.55 1.68
C ILE A 72 4.41 -12.21 2.79
N GLY A 73 4.86 -12.17 4.02
CA GLY A 73 4.13 -12.72 5.17
C GLY A 73 2.80 -12.01 5.45
N LEU A 74 2.62 -10.80 4.96
CA LEU A 74 1.35 -10.06 5.00
C LEU A 74 0.61 -10.06 3.65
N GLY A 75 1.04 -10.91 2.72
CA GLY A 75 0.39 -11.04 1.42
C GLY A 75 0.72 -9.91 0.44
N ILE A 76 1.74 -9.10 0.71
CA ILE A 76 2.22 -8.06 -0.21
C ILE A 76 3.39 -8.64 -1.00
N LEU A 77 3.19 -8.80 -2.31
CA LEU A 77 4.14 -9.47 -3.19
C LEU A 77 4.84 -8.48 -4.12
N ASP A 78 5.97 -8.92 -4.66
CA ASP A 78 6.66 -8.16 -5.70
C ASP A 78 5.73 -7.85 -6.87
N GLY A 79 5.72 -6.61 -7.32
CA GLY A 79 4.86 -6.13 -8.40
C GLY A 79 3.47 -5.66 -7.96
N ASP A 80 3.09 -5.85 -6.70
CA ASP A 80 1.84 -5.33 -6.19
C ASP A 80 1.81 -3.80 -6.24
N ILE A 81 0.62 -3.26 -6.41
CA ILE A 81 0.37 -1.82 -6.34
C ILE A 81 -0.30 -1.51 -5.01
N CYS A 82 0.37 -0.76 -4.17
CA CYS A 82 -0.17 -0.28 -2.91
C CYS A 82 -0.77 1.11 -3.10
N LEU A 83 -1.98 1.29 -2.61
CA LEU A 83 -2.56 2.62 -2.43
C LEU A 83 -2.08 3.17 -1.10
N SER A 84 -1.49 4.36 -1.13
CA SER A 84 -1.01 5.06 0.06
C SER A 84 -1.74 6.38 0.23
N ASP A 85 -2.03 6.73 1.47
CA ASP A 85 -2.77 7.94 1.82
C ASP A 85 -2.01 8.72 2.90
N ARG A 86 -1.68 9.98 2.59
CA ARG A 86 -0.94 10.86 3.51
C ARG A 86 -1.80 11.45 4.62
N GLN A 87 -3.11 11.45 4.45
CA GLN A 87 -4.06 12.01 5.42
C GLN A 87 -4.60 10.97 6.41
N GLU A 88 -4.38 9.67 6.13
CA GLU A 88 -4.75 8.63 7.07
C GLU A 88 -3.90 8.72 8.34
N GLU A 89 -4.53 8.44 9.46
CA GLU A 89 -3.82 8.32 10.74
C GLU A 89 -2.78 7.22 10.69
N ILE A 90 -1.59 7.53 11.16
CA ILE A 90 -0.48 6.59 11.22
C ILE A 90 -0.14 6.32 12.68
N SER A 91 -0.18 5.05 13.06
CA SER A 91 0.15 4.59 14.41
C SER A 91 0.90 3.27 14.36
N ASP A 92 1.30 2.79 15.52
CA ASP A 92 2.00 1.52 15.68
C ASP A 92 1.26 0.37 15.00
N GLY A 93 2.00 -0.47 14.28
CA GLY A 93 1.47 -1.64 13.56
C GLY A 93 0.91 -1.34 12.18
N HIS A 94 0.81 -0.09 11.77
CA HIS A 94 0.34 0.26 10.43
C HIS A 94 1.41 0.01 9.38
N ILE A 95 0.99 -0.43 8.19
CA ILE A 95 1.87 -0.54 7.03
C ILE A 95 2.01 0.84 6.41
N VAL A 96 3.24 1.28 6.23
CA VAL A 96 3.56 2.63 5.76
C VAL A 96 4.49 2.60 4.55
N VAL A 97 4.40 3.64 3.74
CA VAL A 97 5.43 3.99 2.78
C VAL A 97 6.36 4.97 3.49
N ALA A 98 7.64 4.63 3.58
CA ALA A 98 8.62 5.44 4.27
C ALA A 98 9.83 5.74 3.40
N PHE A 99 10.33 6.95 3.54
CA PHE A 99 11.59 7.37 2.96
C PHE A 99 12.68 7.27 4.04
N VAL A 100 13.70 6.49 3.78
CA VAL A 100 14.81 6.23 4.72
C VAL A 100 16.12 6.43 3.99
N ASN A 101 16.90 7.43 4.39
CA ASN A 101 18.26 7.66 3.89
C ASN A 101 18.38 7.58 2.36
N GLY A 102 17.44 8.19 1.64
CA GLY A 102 17.44 8.22 0.17
C GLY A 102 16.68 7.06 -0.49
N GLY A 103 16.17 6.08 0.26
CA GLY A 103 15.41 4.95 -0.24
C GLY A 103 13.95 4.99 0.16
N LEU A 104 13.07 4.48 -0.72
CA LEU A 104 11.64 4.33 -0.44
C LEU A 104 11.36 2.87 -0.12
N THR A 105 10.60 2.61 0.94
CA THR A 105 10.26 1.25 1.37
C THR A 105 8.83 1.14 1.88
N VAL A 106 8.28 -0.06 1.82
CA VAL A 106 6.98 -0.41 2.40
C VAL A 106 7.24 -1.39 3.54
N LYS A 107 6.87 -1.02 4.75
CA LYS A 107 7.11 -1.81 5.96
C LYS A 107 6.01 -1.55 7.00
N THR A 108 5.98 -2.39 8.01
CA THR A 108 5.17 -2.15 9.21
C THR A 108 5.92 -1.22 10.15
N LEU A 109 5.25 -0.15 10.57
CA LEU A 109 5.82 0.77 11.56
C LEU A 109 5.71 0.16 12.95
N ASP A 110 6.83 0.13 13.67
CA ASP A 110 6.90 -0.28 15.06
C ASP A 110 7.43 0.87 15.91
N THR A 111 6.56 1.42 16.74
CA THR A 111 6.87 2.53 17.66
C THR A 111 7.13 2.05 19.09
N SER A 112 7.12 0.74 19.34
CA SER A 112 7.27 0.17 20.69
C SER A 112 8.61 0.50 21.35
N THR A 113 9.60 0.86 20.55
CA THR A 113 10.95 1.19 21.01
C THR A 113 11.19 2.71 21.12
N ARG A 114 10.15 3.52 20.97
CA ARG A 114 10.27 4.99 21.00
C ARG A 114 10.96 5.50 22.26
N ASP A 115 10.62 4.93 23.41
CA ASP A 115 11.21 5.34 24.70
C ASP A 115 12.72 5.02 24.80
N LYS A 116 13.20 4.14 23.93
CA LYS A 116 14.63 3.80 23.83
C LYS A 116 15.38 4.68 22.83
N GLY A 117 14.70 5.63 22.19
CA GLY A 117 15.28 6.59 21.26
C GLY A 117 15.33 6.14 19.80
N TYR A 118 14.60 5.11 19.41
CA TYR A 118 14.53 4.66 18.02
C TYR A 118 13.15 4.08 17.67
N LEU A 119 12.89 4.00 16.37
CA LEU A 119 11.74 3.29 15.79
C LEU A 119 12.25 2.11 14.97
N ARG A 120 11.35 1.20 14.62
CA ARG A 120 11.68 0.10 13.72
C ARG A 120 10.69 0.07 12.55
N LEU A 121 11.19 -0.29 11.39
CA LEU A 121 10.37 -0.68 10.25
C LEU A 121 10.50 -2.18 10.08
N LEU A 122 9.40 -2.89 10.30
CA LEU A 122 9.40 -4.35 10.36
C LEU A 122 9.07 -4.96 9.01
N PRO A 123 9.89 -5.88 8.50
CA PRO A 123 9.50 -6.73 7.38
C PRO A 123 8.50 -7.79 7.84
N ALA A 124 7.82 -8.41 6.89
CA ALA A 124 6.99 -9.59 7.11
C ALA A 124 7.59 -10.78 6.36
N ASN A 125 8.85 -11.02 6.57
CA ASN A 125 9.61 -12.12 5.99
C ASN A 125 10.83 -12.37 6.87
N PRO A 126 11.02 -13.58 7.40
CA PRO A 126 12.15 -13.87 8.31
C PRO A 126 13.53 -13.74 7.65
N ASP A 127 13.61 -13.74 6.32
CA ASP A 127 14.86 -13.52 5.60
C ASP A 127 15.33 -12.06 5.59
N PHE A 128 14.52 -11.15 6.08
CA PHE A 128 14.81 -9.72 6.13
C PHE A 128 14.89 -9.24 7.57
N LYS A 129 15.80 -8.32 7.83
CA LYS A 129 16.00 -7.71 9.16
C LYS A 129 15.16 -6.45 9.31
N PRO A 130 14.68 -6.13 10.53
CA PRO A 130 14.09 -4.83 10.81
C PRO A 130 15.07 -3.69 10.49
N ILE A 131 14.53 -2.58 9.98
CA ILE A 131 15.28 -1.35 9.78
C ILE A 131 15.14 -0.51 11.04
N ILE A 132 16.28 -0.21 11.68
CA ILE A 132 16.33 0.62 12.88
C ILE A 132 16.45 2.09 12.44
N ILE A 133 15.58 2.93 12.95
CA ILE A 133 15.54 4.36 12.67
C ILE A 133 15.85 5.13 13.94
N ASP A 134 16.93 5.89 13.94
CA ASP A 134 17.30 6.76 15.06
C ASP A 134 17.42 8.23 14.61
N ALA A 135 17.83 9.10 15.53
CA ALA A 135 17.91 10.54 15.25
C ALA A 135 18.94 10.93 14.18
N ASN A 136 19.85 10.03 13.80
CA ASN A 136 20.86 10.28 12.76
C ASN A 136 20.33 9.94 11.36
N ASP A 137 19.18 9.27 11.26
CA ASP A 137 18.61 8.87 9.99
C ASP A 137 17.74 9.97 9.39
N GLN A 138 17.76 10.10 8.08
CA GLN A 138 16.73 10.82 7.34
C GLN A 138 15.52 9.90 7.19
N PHE A 139 14.44 10.24 7.86
CA PHE A 139 13.25 9.41 7.91
C PHE A 139 11.99 10.26 7.77
N ILE A 140 11.17 9.91 6.79
CA ILE A 140 9.88 10.55 6.55
C ILE A 140 8.86 9.48 6.22
N ILE A 141 7.77 9.42 6.97
CA ILE A 141 6.62 8.60 6.60
C ILE A 141 5.85 9.32 5.50
N GLN A 142 5.73 8.69 4.33
CA GLN A 142 5.08 9.26 3.17
C GLN A 142 3.57 9.00 3.13
N GLY A 143 3.09 8.03 3.89
CA GLY A 143 1.67 7.72 3.97
C GLY A 143 1.42 6.31 4.51
N ARG A 144 0.16 6.06 4.83
CA ARG A 144 -0.31 4.74 5.23
C ARG A 144 -0.76 3.94 4.01
N VAL A 145 -0.35 2.70 3.91
CA VAL A 145 -0.86 1.78 2.90
C VAL A 145 -2.26 1.33 3.33
N THR A 146 -3.25 1.60 2.49
CA THR A 146 -4.66 1.32 2.80
C THR A 146 -5.25 0.18 2.01
N SER A 147 -4.68 -0.12 0.83
CA SER A 147 -5.12 -1.26 0.01
C SER A 147 -4.01 -1.73 -0.91
N ILE A 148 -4.18 -2.96 -1.42
CA ILE A 148 -3.23 -3.61 -2.32
C ILE A 148 -4.00 -4.08 -3.54
N HIS A 149 -3.41 -3.92 -4.73
CA HIS A 149 -3.99 -4.33 -6.00
C HIS A 149 -3.00 -5.16 -6.79
N ARG A 150 -3.48 -6.29 -7.31
CA ARG A 150 -2.64 -7.23 -8.05
C ARG A 150 -3.39 -7.78 -9.24
N ASP A 151 -2.73 -7.77 -10.40
CA ASP A 151 -3.21 -8.48 -11.58
C ASP A 151 -2.73 -9.93 -11.50
N ILE A 152 -3.66 -10.86 -11.34
CA ILE A 152 -3.36 -12.30 -11.18
C ILE A 152 -3.27 -13.05 -12.50
N ARG A 153 -3.47 -12.41 -13.64
CA ARG A 153 -3.39 -13.04 -14.97
C ARG A 153 -1.98 -13.44 -15.38
N ARG A 154 -0.96 -12.94 -14.68
CA ARG A 154 0.45 -13.09 -15.03
C ARG A 154 1.13 -14.28 -14.36
N HIS A 155 0.36 -15.20 -13.88
CA HIS A 155 0.91 -16.40 -13.21
C HIS A 155 0.70 -17.65 -14.02
#